data_0141c32e43c60e98e090bda763cec13a
#
_entry.id   0141c32e43c60e98e090bda763cec13a
#
_cell.length_a   1.000
_cell.length_b   1.000
_cell.length_c   1.000
_cell.angle_alpha   90.00
_cell.angle_beta   90.00
_cell.angle_gamma   90.00
#
_symmetry.space_group_name_H-M   'P 1'
#
loop_
_entity.id
_entity.type
_entity.pdbx_description
1 polymer ?
#
loop_
_entity_poly.entity_id
_entity_poly.type
_entity_poly.pdbx_seq_one_letter_code
_entity_poly.pdbx_strand_id
1 'polypeptide(L)'
;MMKLKSHFILKSFGLALLALVVSAHGAETNTTRVISADLNEIKGPRSMVWQDCVGAGRVAEGLRDAWRRQLEDCRREIGFKYIRMHGLLQDELGVYSENAKGEPCYNWQYIDDVYDFLLSIGMKPFVEFGFMPNALASGKGKIFWWNANVTPPKDYTRWDALITALVKHWTERYGEGEVATWRFEIWNEPNYPGFWHPPQGVSPRDAYFELYEHTVRAVKSVNTNYPVGGPAGAGPVWTKELIELCQSNSIPIDFISYHAYGLGGGPSGLDEYGNSKLYLSPNIHSVAGIVNSQQPIIEKSAKPGLPIHVTEWSASYSPRDPVHDSYFEAAFILEQLRRTESVASMSYWTFTDIFEENGPAPRPFHGGFGLITYQGIHKPAFWAYQFLSMLGGTELKNADESSYVCTDKNCGAQILLWDITHPTGGKVSNQDFFFHPHPAREKGRVAVSLKNLAPGNYDLKIYHIGYGQNDPYSRYLEMGSPSGLSREAVAELKDLSAGRPAVERTVRVGADGKFETAVPLRENDVYFLSLSSGPK
;
A
#
# COMPACT_ATOMS: atom_id res chain seq x y z
N MET A 1 -47.84 -15.78 68.26
CA MET A 1 -49.30 -15.78 68.55
C MET A 1 -49.99 -15.37 67.26
N MET A 2 -50.65 -16.33 66.65
CA MET A 2 -52.07 -16.42 66.25
C MET A 2 -52.50 -15.28 65.31
N LYS A 3 -53.22 -15.54 64.23
CA LYS A 3 -53.96 -16.59 63.53
C LYS A 3 -54.38 -16.04 62.18
N LEU A 4 -54.20 -16.76 61.11
CA LEU A 4 -55.22 -17.28 60.21
C LEU A 4 -56.58 -16.52 60.12
N LYS A 5 -56.98 -16.15 58.89
CA LYS A 5 -58.16 -16.73 58.26
C LYS A 5 -58.32 -16.26 56.80
N SER A 6 -58.54 -17.23 55.98
CA SER A 6 -59.03 -17.34 54.63
C SER A 6 -60.43 -16.79 54.40
N HIS A 7 -60.78 -16.45 53.15
CA HIS A 7 -61.98 -16.87 52.37
C HIS A 7 -61.97 -16.11 51.04
N PHE A 8 -61.83 -16.74 49.92
CA PHE A 8 -62.73 -17.40 48.95
C PHE A 8 -63.65 -16.49 48.13
N ILE A 9 -63.52 -16.62 46.78
CA ILE A 9 -64.49 -16.58 45.67
C ILE A 9 -64.88 -15.17 45.13
N LEU A 10 -64.63 -14.86 43.82
CA LEU A 10 -65.49 -15.20 42.68
C LEU A 10 -64.88 -14.70 41.36
N LYS A 11 -65.16 -15.50 40.32
CA LYS A 11 -64.74 -15.32 38.91
C LYS A 11 -65.40 -14.10 38.28
N SER A 12 -64.64 -13.40 37.42
CA SER A 12 -65.21 -12.64 36.31
C SER A 12 -64.32 -12.77 35.10
N PHE A 13 -64.88 -13.30 34.03
CA PHE A 13 -64.30 -13.38 32.70
C PHE A 13 -64.11 -11.99 32.12
N GLY A 14 -62.89 -11.61 31.80
CA GLY A 14 -62.56 -10.40 31.04
C GLY A 14 -61.81 -10.83 29.78
N LEU A 15 -62.45 -10.69 28.60
CA LEU A 15 -61.84 -10.84 27.28
C LEU A 15 -60.67 -9.86 27.17
N ALA A 16 -59.43 -10.35 27.14
CA ALA A 16 -58.28 -9.56 26.79
C ALA A 16 -58.12 -9.62 25.24
N LEU A 17 -58.35 -8.49 24.60
CA LEU A 17 -58.03 -8.26 23.20
C LEU A 17 -56.50 -8.28 23.07
N LEU A 18 -55.94 -9.33 22.47
CA LEU A 18 -54.52 -9.37 22.13
C LEU A 18 -54.30 -8.50 20.89
N ALA A 19 -53.85 -7.25 21.12
CA ALA A 19 -53.35 -6.43 20.03
C ALA A 19 -52.01 -7.03 19.53
N LEU A 20 -52.05 -7.69 18.39
CA LEU A 20 -50.86 -8.05 17.62
C LEU A 20 -50.16 -6.73 17.18
N VAL A 21 -49.12 -6.35 17.89
CA VAL A 21 -48.16 -5.40 17.38
C VAL A 21 -47.35 -6.14 16.32
N VAL A 22 -47.78 -6.06 15.08
CA VAL A 22 -46.94 -6.43 13.92
C VAL A 22 -45.83 -5.37 13.87
N SER A 23 -44.68 -5.69 14.44
CA SER A 23 -43.45 -4.97 14.16
C SER A 23 -43.18 -5.11 12.66
N ALA A 24 -43.45 -4.05 11.92
CA ALA A 24 -42.96 -3.92 10.55
C ALA A 24 -41.42 -3.91 10.61
N HIS A 25 -40.81 -5.08 10.55
CA HIS A 25 -39.44 -5.20 10.10
C HIS A 25 -39.46 -4.71 8.66
N GLY A 26 -38.84 -3.55 8.42
CA GLY A 26 -38.63 -3.06 7.07
C GLY A 26 -38.01 -4.20 6.26
N ALA A 27 -38.64 -4.57 5.17
CA ALA A 27 -38.08 -5.49 4.21
C ALA A 27 -36.77 -4.87 3.75
N GLU A 28 -35.63 -5.36 4.25
CA GLU A 28 -34.34 -5.10 3.66
C GLU A 28 -34.44 -5.53 2.20
N THR A 29 -34.31 -4.56 1.30
CA THR A 29 -34.22 -4.83 -0.13
C THR A 29 -32.98 -5.67 -0.34
N ASN A 30 -33.17 -6.97 -0.54
CA ASN A 30 -32.12 -7.95 -0.79
C ASN A 30 -31.54 -7.66 -2.19
N THR A 31 -30.79 -6.55 -2.32
CA THR A 31 -30.18 -6.11 -3.57
C THR A 31 -29.09 -7.09 -3.94
N THR A 32 -29.25 -7.77 -5.05
CA THR A 32 -28.23 -8.67 -5.60
C THR A 32 -27.38 -7.88 -6.59
N ARG A 33 -26.11 -7.63 -6.26
CA ARG A 33 -25.10 -7.15 -7.20
C ARG A 33 -24.75 -8.30 -8.14
N VAL A 34 -24.61 -8.03 -9.45
CA VAL A 34 -24.34 -9.07 -10.45
C VAL A 34 -23.02 -8.77 -11.15
N ILE A 35 -22.10 -9.73 -11.15
CA ILE A 35 -20.89 -9.73 -11.95
C ILE A 35 -21.06 -10.79 -13.04
N SER A 36 -21.06 -10.35 -14.30
CA SER A 36 -21.23 -11.23 -15.46
C SER A 36 -20.09 -11.01 -16.45
N ALA A 37 -19.49 -12.12 -16.92
CA ALA A 37 -18.47 -12.06 -17.96
C ALA A 37 -18.59 -13.23 -18.94
N ASP A 38 -18.18 -12.98 -20.16
CA ASP A 38 -18.06 -13.96 -21.23
C ASP A 38 -16.57 -14.19 -21.51
N LEU A 39 -16.09 -15.43 -21.48
CA LEU A 39 -14.69 -15.76 -21.69
C LEU A 39 -14.19 -15.40 -23.09
N ASN A 40 -15.11 -15.22 -24.05
CA ASN A 40 -14.80 -14.75 -25.40
C ASN A 40 -14.70 -13.22 -25.52
N GLU A 41 -15.17 -12.48 -24.52
CA GLU A 41 -15.12 -11.00 -24.51
C GLU A 41 -13.93 -10.46 -23.74
N ILE A 42 -12.79 -10.44 -24.41
CA ILE A 42 -11.53 -9.94 -23.85
C ILE A 42 -11.57 -8.40 -23.78
N LYS A 43 -11.17 -7.84 -22.62
CA LYS A 43 -10.90 -6.41 -22.46
C LYS A 43 -9.46 -6.07 -22.89
N GLY A 44 -8.50 -6.88 -22.48
CA GLY A 44 -7.07 -6.69 -22.77
C GLY A 44 -6.15 -7.28 -21.71
N PRO A 45 -4.84 -6.99 -21.79
CA PRO A 45 -3.91 -7.29 -20.71
C PRO A 45 -4.32 -6.59 -19.42
N ARG A 46 -4.23 -7.29 -18.30
CA ARG A 46 -4.49 -6.70 -16.98
C ARG A 46 -3.37 -5.75 -16.59
N SER A 47 -3.71 -4.63 -15.98
CA SER A 47 -2.71 -3.70 -15.43
C SER A 47 -1.90 -4.34 -14.29
N MET A 48 -0.59 -4.07 -14.27
CA MET A 48 0.37 -4.59 -13.30
C MET A 48 1.07 -3.47 -12.52
N VAL A 49 0.53 -2.26 -12.52
CA VAL A 49 1.12 -1.07 -11.87
C VAL A 49 1.37 -1.27 -10.37
N TRP A 50 0.55 -2.09 -9.74
CA TRP A 50 0.61 -2.45 -8.32
C TRP A 50 1.80 -3.35 -7.96
N GLN A 51 2.31 -4.13 -8.92
CA GLN A 51 3.39 -5.11 -8.71
C GLN A 51 4.77 -4.51 -8.95
N ASP A 52 4.83 -3.35 -9.57
CA ASP A 52 6.09 -2.77 -10.03
C ASP A 52 7.00 -2.42 -8.85
N CYS A 53 6.50 -1.71 -7.84
CA CYS A 53 7.31 -1.26 -6.71
C CYS A 53 6.56 -1.38 -5.38
N VAL A 54 7.31 -1.54 -4.29
CA VAL A 54 6.83 -1.43 -2.91
C VAL A 54 7.77 -0.56 -2.10
N GLY A 55 7.23 0.16 -1.12
CA GLY A 55 8.01 0.99 -0.20
C GLY A 55 8.54 0.22 1.01
N ALA A 56 9.58 0.77 1.63
CA ALA A 56 10.09 0.37 2.93
C ALA A 56 10.60 1.61 3.68
N GLY A 57 10.91 1.47 4.97
CA GLY A 57 11.55 2.52 5.75
C GLY A 57 12.96 2.84 5.26
N ARG A 58 13.94 2.90 6.14
CA ARG A 58 15.31 3.21 5.73
C ARG A 58 16.12 1.97 5.30
N VAL A 59 17.11 2.17 4.44
CA VAL A 59 17.99 1.10 3.92
C VAL A 59 18.63 0.27 5.03
N ALA A 60 19.03 0.89 6.15
CA ALA A 60 19.65 0.19 7.28
C ALA A 60 18.74 -0.87 7.95
N GLU A 61 17.42 -0.77 7.81
CA GLU A 61 16.50 -1.83 8.24
C GLU A 61 16.73 -3.12 7.45
N GLY A 62 17.16 -3.01 6.19
CA GLY A 62 17.53 -4.14 5.33
C GLY A 62 18.76 -4.96 5.78
N LEU A 63 19.50 -4.50 6.79
CA LEU A 63 20.54 -5.28 7.47
C LEU A 63 19.97 -6.29 8.46
N ARG A 64 18.66 -6.23 8.75
CA ARG A 64 17.99 -7.11 9.74
C ARG A 64 17.43 -8.36 9.05
N ASP A 65 17.74 -9.50 9.60
CA ASP A 65 17.26 -10.81 9.12
C ASP A 65 15.72 -10.91 9.08
N ALA A 66 15.01 -10.38 10.08
CA ALA A 66 13.54 -10.40 10.08
C ALA A 66 12.94 -9.57 8.94
N TRP A 67 13.53 -8.42 8.60
CA TRP A 67 13.13 -7.58 7.47
C TRP A 67 13.34 -8.33 6.15
N ARG A 68 14.51 -8.98 5.98
CA ARG A 68 14.83 -9.76 4.78
C ARG A 68 13.85 -10.90 4.55
N ARG A 69 13.53 -11.68 5.59
CA ARG A 69 12.55 -12.78 5.49
C ARG A 69 11.17 -12.28 5.09
N GLN A 70 10.70 -11.16 5.65
CA GLN A 70 9.41 -10.60 5.27
C GLN A 70 9.40 -10.08 3.82
N LEU A 71 10.51 -9.53 3.34
CA LEU A 71 10.63 -9.10 1.94
C LEU A 71 10.65 -10.30 0.98
N GLU A 72 11.36 -11.38 1.33
CA GLU A 72 11.31 -12.64 0.59
C GLU A 72 9.90 -13.20 0.49
N ASP A 73 9.12 -13.16 1.58
CA ASP A 73 7.72 -13.57 1.59
C ASP A 73 6.89 -12.71 0.63
N CYS A 74 7.00 -11.39 0.69
CA CYS A 74 6.32 -10.48 -0.23
C CYS A 74 6.75 -10.73 -1.69
N ARG A 75 8.05 -10.94 -1.94
CA ARG A 75 8.55 -11.23 -3.29
C ARG A 75 8.00 -12.54 -3.83
N ARG A 76 7.97 -13.58 -3.01
CA ARG A 76 7.49 -14.92 -3.40
C ARG A 76 5.98 -14.94 -3.63
N GLU A 77 5.20 -14.33 -2.71
CA GLU A 77 3.74 -14.45 -2.69
C GLU A 77 3.03 -13.39 -3.55
N ILE A 78 3.60 -12.18 -3.63
CA ILE A 78 2.99 -11.05 -4.34
C ILE A 78 3.75 -10.76 -5.65
N GLY A 79 5.08 -10.85 -5.61
CA GLY A 79 5.92 -10.69 -6.80
C GLY A 79 6.36 -9.27 -7.08
N PHE A 80 6.46 -8.38 -6.10
CA PHE A 80 7.03 -7.04 -6.27
C PHE A 80 8.38 -7.08 -6.97
N LYS A 81 8.63 -6.12 -7.87
CA LYS A 81 9.84 -6.08 -8.71
C LYS A 81 10.89 -5.12 -8.19
N TYR A 82 10.47 -3.98 -7.67
CA TYR A 82 11.32 -2.93 -7.13
C TYR A 82 10.99 -2.65 -5.67
N ILE A 83 11.97 -2.08 -4.97
CA ILE A 83 11.79 -1.56 -3.63
C ILE A 83 12.38 -0.16 -3.53
N ARG A 84 11.63 0.77 -2.93
CA ARG A 84 12.07 2.14 -2.62
C ARG A 84 12.28 2.28 -1.12
N MET A 85 13.40 2.86 -0.73
CA MET A 85 13.82 2.98 0.67
C MET A 85 14.43 4.35 0.93
N HIS A 86 14.17 4.93 2.11
CA HIS A 86 14.80 6.14 2.59
C HIS A 86 16.25 5.94 3.04
N GLY A 87 16.96 7.04 3.23
CA GLY A 87 18.16 7.10 4.05
C GLY A 87 19.37 6.35 3.53
N LEU A 88 19.50 6.21 2.20
CA LEU A 88 20.63 5.56 1.56
C LEU A 88 21.98 6.22 1.92
N LEU A 89 22.03 7.54 2.05
CA LEU A 89 23.25 8.31 2.32
C LEU A 89 23.38 8.74 3.78
N GLN A 90 22.45 8.34 4.64
CA GLN A 90 22.44 8.66 6.04
C GLN A 90 23.61 7.95 6.77
N ASP A 91 24.17 8.60 7.80
CA ASP A 91 25.42 8.18 8.47
C ASP A 91 25.39 6.76 9.06
N GLU A 92 24.21 6.17 9.34
CA GLU A 92 24.07 4.81 9.86
C GLU A 92 24.68 3.76 8.91
N LEU A 93 24.66 4.02 7.60
CA LEU A 93 25.28 3.15 6.60
C LEU A 93 26.76 3.50 6.33
N GLY A 94 27.22 4.65 6.81
CA GLY A 94 28.60 5.07 6.70
C GLY A 94 29.08 5.33 5.27
N VAL A 95 28.17 5.61 4.33
CA VAL A 95 28.48 5.77 2.90
C VAL A 95 29.47 6.91 2.64
N TYR A 96 29.36 8.00 3.41
CA TYR A 96 30.22 9.15 3.30
C TYR A 96 30.72 9.62 4.66
N SER A 97 32.01 9.87 4.75
CA SER A 97 32.64 10.54 5.88
C SER A 97 33.78 11.45 5.39
N GLU A 98 34.33 12.26 6.29
CA GLU A 98 35.52 13.04 6.01
C GLU A 98 36.64 12.66 6.99
N ASN A 99 37.87 12.47 6.50
CA ASN A 99 39.02 12.20 7.34
C ASN A 99 39.48 13.45 8.13
N ALA A 100 40.52 13.33 8.94
CA ALA A 100 41.05 14.43 9.76
C ALA A 100 41.55 15.65 8.93
N LYS A 101 41.78 15.49 7.64
CA LYS A 101 42.15 16.58 6.71
C LYS A 101 40.90 17.17 6.00
N GLY A 102 39.71 16.64 6.27
CA GLY A 102 38.48 17.03 5.60
C GLY A 102 38.36 16.44 4.18
N GLU A 103 39.12 15.39 3.85
CA GLU A 103 39.02 14.72 2.54
C GLU A 103 37.90 13.66 2.58
N PRO A 104 37.09 13.49 1.51
CA PRO A 104 36.01 12.51 1.42
C PRO A 104 36.52 11.07 1.56
N CYS A 105 35.81 10.27 2.35
CA CYS A 105 36.00 8.84 2.46
C CYS A 105 34.68 8.13 2.17
N TYR A 106 34.70 7.15 1.29
CA TYR A 106 33.53 6.35 0.91
C TYR A 106 33.61 4.94 1.46
N ASN A 107 32.45 4.38 1.89
CA ASN A 107 32.35 3.01 2.35
C ASN A 107 31.04 2.40 1.81
N TRP A 108 31.17 1.33 1.06
CA TRP A 108 30.04 0.69 0.36
C TRP A 108 29.53 -0.58 1.04
N GLN A 109 30.18 -1.09 2.09
CA GLN A 109 29.95 -2.42 2.61
C GLN A 109 28.49 -2.71 3.01
N TYR A 110 27.83 -1.75 3.70
CA TYR A 110 26.47 -1.96 4.16
C TYR A 110 25.44 -1.81 3.04
N ILE A 111 25.63 -0.88 2.11
CA ILE A 111 24.72 -0.77 0.97
C ILE A 111 24.89 -1.95 0.02
N ASP A 112 26.12 -2.46 -0.17
CA ASP A 112 26.37 -3.65 -0.95
C ASP A 112 25.68 -4.87 -0.37
N ASP A 113 25.76 -5.09 0.95
CA ASP A 113 25.11 -6.21 1.62
C ASP A 113 23.58 -6.18 1.45
N VAL A 114 22.96 -5.00 1.52
CA VAL A 114 21.52 -4.86 1.26
C VAL A 114 21.19 -5.06 -0.22
N TYR A 115 21.95 -4.46 -1.14
CA TYR A 115 21.65 -4.54 -2.56
C TYR A 115 21.96 -5.91 -3.16
N ASP A 116 23.02 -6.59 -2.68
CA ASP A 116 23.30 -7.99 -3.01
C ASP A 116 22.12 -8.88 -2.61
N PHE A 117 21.56 -8.67 -1.40
CA PHE A 117 20.38 -9.38 -0.96
C PHE A 117 19.17 -9.10 -1.88
N LEU A 118 18.87 -7.85 -2.20
CA LEU A 118 17.75 -7.50 -3.09
C LEU A 118 17.86 -8.21 -4.43
N LEU A 119 19.03 -8.15 -5.07
CA LEU A 119 19.27 -8.80 -6.36
C LEU A 119 19.20 -10.33 -6.25
N SER A 120 19.65 -10.91 -5.13
CA SER A 120 19.60 -12.36 -4.90
C SER A 120 18.18 -12.92 -4.88
N ILE A 121 17.19 -12.12 -4.42
CA ILE A 121 15.77 -12.48 -4.42
C ILE A 121 15.03 -12.00 -5.69
N GLY A 122 15.76 -11.44 -6.68
CA GLY A 122 15.22 -10.95 -7.93
C GLY A 122 14.42 -9.65 -7.80
N MET A 123 14.72 -8.82 -6.79
CA MET A 123 14.21 -7.46 -6.65
C MET A 123 15.26 -6.44 -7.04
N LYS A 124 14.83 -5.27 -7.49
CA LYS A 124 15.70 -4.18 -7.93
C LYS A 124 15.48 -2.94 -7.07
N PRO A 125 16.53 -2.14 -6.81
CA PRO A 125 16.35 -0.88 -6.12
C PRO A 125 15.64 0.15 -7.02
N PHE A 126 14.66 0.85 -6.45
CA PHE A 126 14.23 2.17 -6.87
C PHE A 126 14.97 3.14 -5.95
N VAL A 127 16.09 3.65 -6.42
CA VAL A 127 17.05 4.39 -5.60
C VAL A 127 16.52 5.77 -5.26
N GLU A 128 16.47 6.12 -3.96
CA GLU A 128 16.25 7.49 -3.47
C GLU A 128 17.59 8.07 -2.99
N PHE A 129 18.08 9.13 -3.64
CA PHE A 129 19.26 9.84 -3.15
C PHE A 129 18.92 10.76 -1.98
N GLY A 130 18.86 10.19 -0.78
CA GLY A 130 18.55 10.84 0.50
C GLY A 130 19.05 9.97 1.67
N PHE A 131 19.18 10.46 2.90
CA PHE A 131 19.23 11.88 3.24
C PHE A 131 20.69 12.35 3.32
N MET A 132 20.92 13.65 3.65
CA MET A 132 22.26 14.22 3.59
C MET A 132 23.20 13.60 4.64
N PRO A 133 24.43 13.15 4.27
CA PRO A 133 25.44 12.79 5.25
C PRO A 133 25.78 13.99 6.14
N ASN A 134 25.89 13.81 7.46
CA ASN A 134 26.15 14.94 8.37
C ASN A 134 27.44 15.70 8.04
N ALA A 135 28.49 14.98 7.61
CA ALA A 135 29.76 15.60 7.23
C ALA A 135 29.64 16.52 5.99
N LEU A 136 28.65 16.27 5.10
CA LEU A 136 28.40 17.06 3.90
C LEU A 136 27.27 18.09 4.06
N ALA A 137 26.51 18.04 5.14
CA ALA A 137 25.34 18.87 5.38
C ALA A 137 25.67 20.34 5.57
N SER A 138 24.86 21.26 5.01
CA SER A 138 24.96 22.69 5.21
C SER A 138 24.36 23.18 6.54
N GLY A 139 23.60 22.33 7.24
CA GLY A 139 22.88 22.67 8.45
C GLY A 139 22.61 21.49 9.37
N LYS A 140 21.80 21.72 10.41
CA LYS A 140 21.51 20.76 11.48
C LYS A 140 20.05 20.28 11.48
N GLY A 141 19.27 20.58 10.45
CA GLY A 141 17.89 20.12 10.33
C GLY A 141 17.82 18.59 10.33
N LYS A 142 16.95 18.03 11.16
CA LYS A 142 16.80 16.58 11.32
C LYS A 142 15.34 16.17 11.24
N ILE A 143 15.10 14.96 10.73
CA ILE A 143 13.80 14.32 10.75
C ILE A 143 13.94 12.87 11.23
N PHE A 144 12.84 12.29 11.62
CA PHE A 144 12.71 10.94 12.11
C PHE A 144 13.47 10.64 13.43
N TRP A 145 13.08 9.55 14.07
CA TRP A 145 13.72 9.06 15.27
C TRP A 145 15.23 8.77 15.08
N TRP A 146 15.62 8.34 13.89
CA TRP A 146 17.01 8.02 13.52
C TRP A 146 17.80 9.25 12.98
N ASN A 147 17.26 10.47 13.15
CA ASN A 147 17.97 11.74 12.97
C ASN A 147 18.56 11.97 11.56
N ALA A 148 17.81 11.67 10.50
CA ALA A 148 18.21 11.99 9.13
C ALA A 148 18.43 13.49 8.93
N ASN A 149 19.52 13.89 8.31
CA ASN A 149 19.76 15.29 8.00
C ASN A 149 19.05 15.71 6.71
N VAL A 150 18.24 16.78 6.80
CA VAL A 150 17.35 17.24 5.74
C VAL A 150 17.77 18.62 5.18
N THR A 151 19.05 18.93 5.24
CA THR A 151 19.60 20.17 4.67
C THR A 151 20.33 19.91 3.35
N PRO A 152 20.47 20.91 2.44
CA PRO A 152 21.31 20.78 1.26
C PRO A 152 22.77 20.46 1.58
N PRO A 153 23.57 20.03 0.61
CA PRO A 153 25.00 19.89 0.81
C PRO A 153 25.66 21.28 1.04
N LYS A 154 26.68 21.30 1.87
CA LYS A 154 27.52 22.52 2.06
C LYS A 154 28.45 22.81 0.87
N ASP A 155 28.65 21.79 0.01
CA ASP A 155 29.54 21.82 -1.15
C ASP A 155 29.01 20.87 -2.23
N TYR A 156 28.49 21.44 -3.30
CA TYR A 156 27.94 20.69 -4.41
C TYR A 156 29.00 19.92 -5.22
N THR A 157 30.27 20.39 -5.25
CA THR A 157 31.35 19.63 -5.90
C THR A 157 31.60 18.30 -5.21
N ARG A 158 31.50 18.27 -3.87
CA ARG A 158 31.62 17.04 -3.08
C ARG A 158 30.39 16.18 -3.19
N TRP A 159 29.20 16.77 -3.30
CA TRP A 159 27.97 16.04 -3.57
C TRP A 159 28.03 15.33 -4.92
N ASP A 160 28.42 16.03 -5.99
CA ASP A 160 28.59 15.46 -7.32
C ASP A 160 29.60 14.33 -7.33
N ALA A 161 30.72 14.51 -6.61
CA ALA A 161 31.74 13.47 -6.47
C ALA A 161 31.21 12.23 -5.73
N LEU A 162 30.43 12.40 -4.65
CA LEU A 162 29.79 11.30 -3.92
C LEU A 162 28.83 10.52 -4.82
N ILE A 163 27.88 11.21 -5.50
CA ILE A 163 26.90 10.56 -6.37
C ILE A 163 27.60 9.84 -7.53
N THR A 164 28.59 10.51 -8.16
CA THR A 164 29.36 9.89 -9.25
C THR A 164 30.11 8.65 -8.77
N ALA A 165 30.77 8.71 -7.61
CA ALA A 165 31.51 7.57 -7.05
C ALA A 165 30.58 6.40 -6.73
N LEU A 166 29.42 6.66 -6.14
CA LEU A 166 28.42 5.67 -5.78
C LEU A 166 27.86 4.97 -7.02
N VAL A 167 27.45 5.73 -8.03
CA VAL A 167 26.88 5.16 -9.28
C VAL A 167 27.94 4.41 -10.07
N LYS A 168 29.19 4.86 -10.10
CA LYS A 168 30.33 4.12 -10.68
C LYS A 168 30.55 2.80 -9.94
N HIS A 169 30.58 2.82 -8.61
CA HIS A 169 30.72 1.63 -7.79
C HIS A 169 29.64 0.57 -8.13
N TRP A 170 28.37 0.96 -8.21
CA TRP A 170 27.30 0.05 -8.61
C TRP A 170 27.46 -0.47 -10.03
N THR A 171 27.89 0.41 -10.97
CA THR A 171 28.14 0.01 -12.36
C THR A 171 29.27 -1.02 -12.44
N GLU A 172 30.35 -0.84 -11.67
CA GLU A 172 31.48 -1.77 -11.60
C GLU A 172 31.11 -3.09 -10.92
N ARG A 173 30.29 -3.03 -9.85
CA ARG A 173 29.90 -4.21 -9.07
C ARG A 173 28.83 -5.05 -9.75
N TYR A 174 27.79 -4.45 -10.28
CA TYR A 174 26.61 -5.14 -10.79
C TYR A 174 26.52 -5.19 -12.31
N GLY A 175 27.34 -4.44 -12.98
CA GLY A 175 27.34 -4.29 -14.44
C GLY A 175 26.37 -3.24 -14.95
N GLU A 176 26.75 -2.59 -16.04
CA GLU A 176 26.00 -1.51 -16.69
C GLU A 176 24.56 -1.94 -17.05
N GLY A 177 24.39 -3.16 -17.56
CA GLY A 177 23.08 -3.69 -17.98
C GLY A 177 22.11 -3.86 -16.82
N GLU A 178 22.58 -4.24 -15.62
CA GLU A 178 21.74 -4.34 -14.44
C GLU A 178 21.37 -2.94 -13.92
N VAL A 179 22.35 -2.07 -13.74
CA VAL A 179 22.13 -0.71 -13.19
C VAL A 179 21.24 0.14 -14.12
N ALA A 180 21.29 -0.07 -15.43
CA ALA A 180 20.41 0.60 -16.39
C ALA A 180 18.93 0.24 -16.23
N THR A 181 18.61 -0.83 -15.48
CA THR A 181 17.23 -1.18 -15.14
C THR A 181 16.73 -0.56 -13.86
N TRP A 182 17.62 0.05 -13.07
CA TRP A 182 17.24 0.74 -11.84
C TRP A 182 16.62 2.09 -12.14
N ARG A 183 16.02 2.74 -11.14
CA ARG A 183 15.47 4.09 -11.24
C ARG A 183 16.09 4.95 -10.16
N PHE A 184 16.44 6.18 -10.50
CA PHE A 184 17.15 7.11 -9.61
C PHE A 184 16.28 8.31 -9.33
N GLU A 185 15.71 8.38 -8.14
CA GLU A 185 14.88 9.44 -7.62
C GLU A 185 15.71 10.39 -6.76
N ILE A 186 15.47 11.68 -6.89
CA ILE A 186 16.23 12.69 -6.19
C ILE A 186 15.44 13.19 -4.99
N TRP A 187 15.92 12.85 -3.78
CA TRP A 187 15.37 13.25 -2.49
C TRP A 187 14.02 12.65 -2.16
N ASN A 188 13.41 13.10 -1.02
CA ASN A 188 12.08 12.77 -0.55
C ASN A 188 11.34 14.03 -0.11
N GLU A 189 10.13 14.27 -0.64
CA GLU A 189 9.19 15.32 -0.24
C GLU A 189 9.80 16.72 -0.02
N PRO A 190 10.57 17.27 -0.97
CA PRO A 190 11.29 18.53 -0.78
C PRO A 190 10.37 19.76 -0.65
N ASN A 191 9.07 19.61 -0.91
CA ASN A 191 8.05 20.64 -0.71
C ASN A 191 7.47 20.63 0.71
N TYR A 192 7.75 19.59 1.52
CA TYR A 192 7.29 19.52 2.91
C TYR A 192 8.38 20.02 3.87
N PRO A 193 8.08 20.99 4.75
CA PRO A 193 9.09 21.61 5.62
C PRO A 193 9.81 20.63 6.57
N GLY A 194 9.21 19.45 6.82
CA GLY A 194 9.87 18.41 7.62
C GLY A 194 11.05 17.74 6.91
N PHE A 195 11.04 17.68 5.57
CA PHE A 195 12.01 16.92 4.78
C PHE A 195 13.03 17.77 4.03
N TRP A 196 12.89 19.12 4.04
CA TRP A 196 13.80 19.98 3.31
C TRP A 196 13.99 21.32 4.01
N HIS A 197 15.20 21.58 4.49
CA HIS A 197 15.58 22.81 5.19
C HIS A 197 16.66 23.58 4.40
N PRO A 198 16.30 24.34 3.38
CA PRO A 198 17.25 25.16 2.62
C PRO A 198 17.80 26.31 3.47
N PRO A 199 18.89 26.95 3.05
CA PRO A 199 19.41 28.15 3.70
C PRO A 199 18.38 29.29 3.77
N GLN A 200 18.47 30.11 4.80
CA GLN A 200 17.55 31.24 4.98
C GLN A 200 17.56 32.17 3.74
N GLY A 201 16.35 32.48 3.25
CA GLY A 201 16.16 33.36 2.09
C GLY A 201 16.19 32.65 0.74
N VAL A 202 16.46 31.36 0.72
CA VAL A 202 16.37 30.53 -0.50
C VAL A 202 15.00 29.82 -0.54
N SER A 203 14.34 29.85 -1.69
CA SER A 203 13.09 29.14 -1.89
C SER A 203 13.31 27.62 -1.77
N PRO A 204 12.45 26.87 -1.03
CA PRO A 204 12.56 25.40 -0.97
C PRO A 204 12.59 24.74 -2.36
N ARG A 205 11.78 25.23 -3.29
CA ARG A 205 11.74 24.72 -4.65
C ARG A 205 13.06 24.97 -5.39
N ASP A 206 13.60 26.20 -5.31
CA ASP A 206 14.78 26.57 -6.08
C ASP A 206 16.02 25.84 -5.52
N ALA A 207 16.15 25.72 -4.19
CA ALA A 207 17.18 24.91 -3.57
C ALA A 207 17.09 23.42 -3.93
N TYR A 208 15.88 22.88 -4.06
CA TYR A 208 15.69 21.51 -4.52
C TYR A 208 16.03 21.35 -6.00
N PHE A 209 15.67 22.31 -6.84
CA PHE A 209 16.00 22.29 -8.27
C PHE A 209 17.51 22.34 -8.51
N GLU A 210 18.27 23.07 -7.69
CA GLU A 210 19.73 23.03 -7.69
C GLU A 210 20.25 21.62 -7.34
N LEU A 211 19.75 21.02 -6.26
CA LEU A 211 20.11 19.64 -5.88
C LEU A 211 19.76 18.63 -6.99
N TYR A 212 18.58 18.78 -7.60
CA TYR A 212 18.13 17.94 -8.70
C TYR A 212 19.10 18.01 -9.88
N GLU A 213 19.43 19.20 -10.35
CA GLU A 213 20.35 19.40 -11.48
C GLU A 213 21.72 18.76 -11.21
N HIS A 214 22.33 19.03 -10.07
CA HIS A 214 23.61 18.45 -9.67
C HIS A 214 23.57 16.94 -9.65
N THR A 215 22.58 16.36 -8.98
CA THR A 215 22.44 14.91 -8.84
C THR A 215 22.22 14.22 -10.20
N VAL A 216 21.32 14.77 -11.03
CA VAL A 216 21.05 14.23 -12.37
C VAL A 216 22.28 14.27 -13.25
N ARG A 217 23.02 15.38 -13.28
CA ARG A 217 24.27 15.50 -14.06
C ARG A 217 25.33 14.53 -13.56
N ALA A 218 25.45 14.31 -12.27
CA ALA A 218 26.36 13.33 -11.69
C ALA A 218 26.03 11.90 -12.12
N VAL A 219 24.75 11.47 -12.04
CA VAL A 219 24.30 10.15 -12.51
C VAL A 219 24.54 9.99 -14.00
N LYS A 220 24.13 10.96 -14.82
CA LYS A 220 24.26 10.92 -16.28
C LYS A 220 25.71 11.02 -16.77
N SER A 221 26.62 11.55 -15.95
CA SER A 221 28.06 11.54 -16.25
C SER A 221 28.68 10.13 -16.23
N VAL A 222 28.06 9.21 -15.48
CA VAL A 222 28.46 7.80 -15.44
C VAL A 222 27.86 7.05 -16.63
N ASN A 223 26.55 7.18 -16.83
CA ASN A 223 25.88 6.59 -17.98
C ASN A 223 24.60 7.37 -18.31
N THR A 224 24.48 7.82 -19.55
CA THR A 224 23.33 8.61 -20.03
C THR A 224 22.01 7.81 -20.07
N ASN A 225 22.08 6.47 -20.07
CA ASN A 225 20.90 5.60 -20.10
C ASN A 225 20.30 5.32 -18.71
N TYR A 226 20.94 5.75 -17.61
CA TYR A 226 20.41 5.53 -16.27
C TYR A 226 19.19 6.45 -16.01
N PRO A 227 17.98 5.87 -15.75
CA PRO A 227 16.76 6.66 -15.61
C PRO A 227 16.78 7.53 -14.35
N VAL A 228 16.52 8.82 -14.50
CA VAL A 228 16.48 9.82 -13.40
C VAL A 228 15.15 10.56 -13.36
N GLY A 229 14.66 10.90 -12.18
CA GLY A 229 13.42 11.67 -12.05
C GLY A 229 13.15 12.18 -10.64
N GLY A 230 11.98 12.76 -10.48
CA GLY A 230 11.49 13.39 -9.26
C GLY A 230 10.17 14.13 -9.51
N PRO A 231 9.73 15.03 -8.62
CA PRO A 231 10.41 15.54 -7.43
C PRO A 231 10.18 14.71 -6.15
N ALA A 232 9.53 13.54 -6.21
CA ALA A 232 9.13 12.78 -5.02
C ALA A 232 8.32 13.63 -4.03
N GLY A 233 7.39 14.44 -4.54
CA GLY A 233 6.71 15.46 -3.75
C GLY A 233 5.67 14.88 -2.78
N ALA A 234 5.50 15.52 -1.62
CA ALA A 234 4.34 15.33 -0.77
C ALA A 234 3.09 15.85 -1.52
N GLY A 235 2.47 14.95 -2.28
CA GLY A 235 1.47 15.28 -3.29
C GLY A 235 2.07 15.70 -4.64
N PRO A 236 1.23 15.89 -5.66
CA PRO A 236 1.64 16.17 -7.04
C PRO A 236 2.02 17.65 -7.22
N VAL A 237 3.17 18.04 -6.69
CA VAL A 237 3.68 19.41 -6.75
C VAL A 237 4.86 19.55 -7.72
N TRP A 238 5.05 20.74 -8.25
CA TRP A 238 6.17 21.15 -9.10
C TRP A 238 6.39 20.31 -10.38
N THR A 239 5.44 19.47 -10.78
CA THR A 239 5.54 18.66 -12.00
C THR A 239 5.82 19.51 -13.22
N LYS A 240 5.02 20.57 -13.41
CA LYS A 240 5.16 21.48 -14.55
C LYS A 240 6.49 22.23 -14.47
N GLU A 241 6.78 22.83 -13.32
CA GLU A 241 7.97 23.65 -13.09
C GLU A 241 9.27 22.84 -13.26
N LEU A 242 9.28 21.58 -12.80
CA LEU A 242 10.44 20.69 -12.97
C LEU A 242 10.66 20.34 -14.45
N ILE A 243 9.60 20.04 -15.20
CA ILE A 243 9.71 19.78 -16.65
C ILE A 243 10.21 21.03 -17.39
N GLU A 244 9.70 22.23 -17.04
CA GLU A 244 10.13 23.51 -17.63
C GLU A 244 11.59 23.81 -17.32
N LEU A 245 12.04 23.58 -16.08
CA LEU A 245 13.45 23.71 -15.69
C LEU A 245 14.33 22.78 -16.55
N CYS A 246 13.96 21.51 -16.62
CA CYS A 246 14.71 20.51 -17.36
C CYS A 246 14.82 20.86 -18.85
N GLN A 247 13.72 21.34 -19.45
CA GLN A 247 13.71 21.79 -20.83
C GLN A 247 14.61 23.00 -21.06
N SER A 248 14.52 24.00 -20.20
CA SER A 248 15.24 25.29 -20.36
C SER A 248 16.74 25.14 -20.17
N ASN A 249 17.18 24.27 -19.26
CA ASN A 249 18.57 24.09 -18.88
C ASN A 249 19.20 22.81 -19.48
N SER A 250 18.49 22.12 -20.37
CA SER A 250 18.92 20.84 -20.95
C SER A 250 19.34 19.82 -19.88
N ILE A 251 18.51 19.72 -18.80
CA ILE A 251 18.69 18.73 -17.74
C ILE A 251 17.88 17.49 -18.12
N PRO A 252 18.45 16.27 -18.06
CA PRO A 252 17.70 15.05 -18.28
C PRO A 252 16.58 14.85 -17.25
N ILE A 253 15.44 14.33 -17.72
CA ILE A 253 14.33 13.86 -16.90
C ILE A 253 13.68 12.68 -17.63
N ASP A 254 13.56 11.54 -16.97
CA ASP A 254 13.05 10.30 -17.55
C ASP A 254 11.72 9.85 -16.94
N PHE A 255 11.34 10.36 -15.76
CA PHE A 255 10.06 10.11 -15.12
C PHE A 255 9.67 11.24 -14.13
N ILE A 256 8.40 11.28 -13.79
CA ILE A 256 7.84 12.11 -12.70
C ILE A 256 7.49 11.19 -11.53
N SER A 257 7.77 11.64 -10.29
CA SER A 257 7.35 10.94 -9.08
C SER A 257 6.72 11.87 -8.04
N TYR A 258 5.80 11.34 -7.27
CA TYR A 258 5.13 12.00 -6.14
C TYR A 258 4.39 10.98 -5.27
N HIS A 259 3.86 11.46 -4.13
CA HIS A 259 3.12 10.66 -3.16
C HIS A 259 1.63 10.97 -3.17
N ALA A 260 0.81 10.01 -2.75
CA ALA A 260 -0.64 10.16 -2.71
C ALA A 260 -1.25 9.40 -1.52
N TYR A 261 -1.84 10.14 -0.59
CA TYR A 261 -2.46 9.55 0.60
C TYR A 261 -3.95 9.90 0.70
N GLY A 262 -4.74 8.98 1.28
CA GLY A 262 -6.20 9.02 1.32
C GLY A 262 -6.80 9.88 2.42
N LEU A 263 -6.05 10.81 3.01
CA LEU A 263 -6.53 11.65 4.10
C LEU A 263 -7.22 12.93 3.63
N GLY A 264 -8.13 13.41 4.46
CA GLY A 264 -8.80 14.70 4.34
C GLY A 264 -8.56 15.57 5.58
N GLY A 265 -9.19 16.74 5.59
CA GLY A 265 -9.17 17.63 6.76
C GLY A 265 -10.19 17.21 7.83
N GLY A 266 -9.87 17.49 9.09
CA GLY A 266 -10.75 17.26 10.22
C GLY A 266 -10.31 18.05 11.46
N PRO A 267 -11.08 18.00 12.57
CA PRO A 267 -10.73 18.68 13.82
C PRO A 267 -9.39 18.20 14.38
N SER A 268 -8.54 19.14 14.80
CA SER A 268 -7.28 18.83 15.47
C SER A 268 -7.52 18.13 16.81
N GLY A 269 -6.64 17.22 17.18
CA GLY A 269 -6.69 16.52 18.47
C GLY A 269 -5.66 15.41 18.54
N LEU A 270 -5.52 14.82 19.74
CA LEU A 270 -4.69 13.65 19.98
C LEU A 270 -5.56 12.46 20.38
N ASP A 271 -5.12 11.27 20.04
CA ASP A 271 -5.70 10.03 20.55
C ASP A 271 -5.19 9.72 21.98
N GLU A 272 -5.64 8.61 22.55
CA GLU A 272 -5.23 8.16 23.90
C GLU A 272 -3.73 7.80 24.00
N TYR A 273 -3.04 7.66 22.88
CA TYR A 273 -1.62 7.34 22.80
C TYR A 273 -0.75 8.57 22.43
N GLY A 274 -1.36 9.75 22.29
CA GLY A 274 -0.68 10.99 21.96
C GLY A 274 -0.41 11.17 20.47
N ASN A 275 -0.97 10.35 19.56
CA ASN A 275 -0.86 10.55 18.12
C ASN A 275 -1.93 11.53 17.63
N SER A 276 -1.63 12.26 16.56
CA SER A 276 -2.61 13.15 15.93
C SER A 276 -3.82 12.40 15.41
N LYS A 277 -5.02 12.92 15.65
CA LYS A 277 -6.25 12.43 15.04
C LYS A 277 -6.25 12.73 13.55
N LEU A 278 -6.48 11.71 12.73
CA LEU A 278 -6.50 11.77 11.29
C LEU A 278 -7.86 11.35 10.75
N TYR A 279 -8.20 11.83 9.58
CA TYR A 279 -9.52 11.61 8.98
C TYR A 279 -9.34 11.12 7.55
N LEU A 280 -9.98 10.01 7.19
CA LEU A 280 -10.09 9.62 5.78
C LEU A 280 -10.77 10.74 4.99
N SER A 281 -10.32 10.95 3.76
CA SER A 281 -10.98 11.87 2.84
C SER A 281 -12.45 11.48 2.65
N PRO A 282 -13.41 12.42 2.72
CA PRO A 282 -14.80 12.11 2.40
C PRO A 282 -15.00 11.54 1.00
N ASN A 283 -14.07 11.83 0.08
CA ASN A 283 -14.00 11.20 -1.22
C ASN A 283 -13.18 9.91 -1.12
N ILE A 284 -13.85 8.78 -1.17
CA ILE A 284 -13.22 7.45 -1.09
C ILE A 284 -12.22 7.19 -2.24
N HIS A 285 -12.31 7.90 -3.35
CA HIS A 285 -11.41 7.81 -4.51
C HIS A 285 -10.33 8.91 -4.51
N SER A 286 -10.02 9.51 -3.36
CA SER A 286 -9.12 10.66 -3.28
C SER A 286 -7.70 10.36 -3.78
N VAL A 287 -7.15 9.18 -3.47
CA VAL A 287 -5.82 8.76 -3.98
C VAL A 287 -5.83 8.68 -5.50
N ALA A 288 -6.80 7.99 -6.08
CA ALA A 288 -6.93 7.90 -7.54
C ALA A 288 -7.11 9.27 -8.19
N GLY A 289 -7.88 10.17 -7.56
CA GLY A 289 -8.04 11.55 -8.00
C GLY A 289 -6.73 12.33 -8.02
N ILE A 290 -5.91 12.21 -6.96
CA ILE A 290 -4.57 12.81 -6.87
C ILE A 290 -3.68 12.24 -7.98
N VAL A 291 -3.62 10.92 -8.10
CA VAL A 291 -2.76 10.22 -9.08
C VAL A 291 -3.10 10.64 -10.51
N ASN A 292 -4.35 10.59 -10.88
CA ASN A 292 -4.77 10.88 -12.25
C ASN A 292 -4.70 12.38 -12.62
N SER A 293 -4.52 13.29 -11.65
CA SER A 293 -4.46 14.73 -11.87
C SER A 293 -3.24 15.18 -12.68
N GLN A 294 -2.16 14.40 -12.72
CA GLN A 294 -0.90 14.82 -13.33
C GLN A 294 -0.76 14.43 -14.80
N GLN A 295 -1.45 13.40 -15.26
CA GLN A 295 -1.40 12.99 -16.66
C GLN A 295 -1.69 14.14 -17.65
N PRO A 296 -2.77 14.95 -17.47
CA PRO A 296 -3.05 16.06 -18.38
C PRO A 296 -1.99 17.17 -18.35
N ILE A 297 -1.25 17.33 -17.24
CA ILE A 297 -0.16 18.32 -17.12
C ILE A 297 1.03 17.85 -17.96
N ILE A 298 1.41 16.58 -17.81
CA ILE A 298 2.52 15.98 -18.56
C ILE A 298 2.23 15.98 -20.06
N GLU A 299 1.03 15.59 -20.48
CA GLU A 299 0.66 15.54 -21.91
C GLU A 299 0.70 16.92 -22.60
N LYS A 300 0.48 17.99 -21.83
CA LYS A 300 0.56 19.39 -22.33
C LYS A 300 1.94 20.01 -22.17
N SER A 301 2.90 19.30 -21.57
CA SER A 301 4.25 19.79 -21.31
C SER A 301 5.18 19.63 -22.52
N ALA A 302 6.40 20.10 -22.39
CA ALA A 302 7.47 19.88 -23.37
C ALA A 302 7.96 18.41 -23.45
N LYS A 303 7.50 17.55 -22.54
CA LYS A 303 7.86 16.13 -22.42
C LYS A 303 6.61 15.24 -22.29
N PRO A 304 5.72 15.22 -23.29
CA PRO A 304 4.53 14.37 -23.24
C PRO A 304 4.94 12.89 -23.13
N GLY A 305 4.15 12.10 -22.41
CA GLY A 305 4.39 10.68 -22.23
C GLY A 305 5.45 10.32 -21.18
N LEU A 306 5.97 11.27 -20.37
CA LEU A 306 6.82 10.90 -19.22
C LEU A 306 6.08 9.93 -18.29
N PRO A 307 6.71 8.80 -17.91
CA PRO A 307 6.13 7.87 -16.94
C PRO A 307 5.89 8.54 -15.60
N ILE A 308 4.78 8.18 -14.95
CA ILE A 308 4.47 8.59 -13.58
C ILE A 308 4.74 7.42 -12.65
N HIS A 309 5.57 7.62 -11.64
CA HIS A 309 5.76 6.71 -10.52
C HIS A 309 5.18 7.34 -9.25
N VAL A 310 4.13 6.73 -8.70
CA VAL A 310 3.63 7.08 -7.36
C VAL A 310 4.49 6.31 -6.38
N THR A 311 5.50 6.99 -5.83
CA THR A 311 6.56 6.32 -5.06
C THR A 311 6.22 6.07 -3.60
N GLU A 312 5.12 6.69 -3.11
CA GLU A 312 4.46 6.33 -1.85
C GLU A 312 2.95 6.52 -1.95
N TRP A 313 2.18 5.57 -1.44
CA TRP A 313 0.74 5.72 -1.27
C TRP A 313 0.16 4.71 -0.27
N SER A 314 -0.90 5.10 0.43
CA SER A 314 -1.79 4.27 1.23
C SER A 314 -3.01 5.08 1.67
N ALA A 315 -3.84 4.55 2.58
CA ALA A 315 -4.96 5.31 3.13
C ALA A 315 -4.51 6.50 4.01
N SER A 316 -3.34 6.42 4.66
CA SER A 316 -2.82 7.45 5.55
C SER A 316 -1.30 7.59 5.47
N TYR A 317 -0.78 8.80 5.64
CA TYR A 317 0.67 9.08 5.71
C TYR A 317 1.26 8.87 7.12
N SER A 318 0.49 8.44 8.09
CA SER A 318 0.97 8.29 9.47
C SER A 318 1.33 6.86 9.82
N PRO A 319 2.54 6.58 10.35
CA PRO A 319 2.93 5.25 10.81
C PRO A 319 2.23 4.83 12.12
N ARG A 320 1.20 5.56 12.55
CA ARG A 320 0.41 5.31 13.77
C ARG A 320 -1.09 5.44 13.51
N ASP A 321 -1.52 5.18 12.30
CA ASP A 321 -2.93 5.25 11.91
C ASP A 321 -3.55 3.84 11.83
N PRO A 322 -4.48 3.48 12.73
CA PRO A 322 -5.04 2.12 12.80
C PRO A 322 -5.82 1.69 11.56
N VAL A 323 -6.08 2.59 10.62
CA VAL A 323 -6.67 2.24 9.32
C VAL A 323 -5.84 1.18 8.59
N HIS A 324 -4.51 1.24 8.66
CA HIS A 324 -3.60 0.31 8.01
C HIS A 324 -3.69 -1.13 8.55
N ASP A 325 -4.14 -1.30 9.79
CA ASP A 325 -4.29 -2.63 10.40
C ASP A 325 -5.63 -3.28 10.03
N SER A 326 -6.61 -2.48 9.58
CA SER A 326 -8.00 -2.88 9.41
C SER A 326 -8.28 -3.63 8.09
N TYR A 327 -9.36 -4.40 8.07
CA TYR A 327 -9.83 -5.06 6.83
C TYR A 327 -10.30 -4.05 5.76
N PHE A 328 -10.67 -2.83 6.14
CA PHE A 328 -11.00 -1.74 5.21
C PHE A 328 -9.85 -1.45 4.24
N GLU A 329 -8.59 -1.48 4.72
CA GLU A 329 -7.40 -1.17 3.90
C GLU A 329 -7.31 -2.09 2.67
N ALA A 330 -7.71 -3.37 2.79
CA ALA A 330 -7.71 -4.29 1.67
C ALA A 330 -8.67 -3.84 0.54
N ALA A 331 -9.90 -3.46 0.89
CA ALA A 331 -10.88 -2.95 -0.07
C ALA A 331 -10.44 -1.59 -0.64
N PHE A 332 -9.88 -0.72 0.21
CA PHE A 332 -9.36 0.58 -0.21
C PHE A 332 -8.24 0.45 -1.25
N ILE A 333 -7.28 -0.44 -1.01
CA ILE A 333 -6.18 -0.73 -1.96
C ILE A 333 -6.73 -1.12 -3.32
N LEU A 334 -7.64 -2.10 -3.38
CA LEU A 334 -8.22 -2.58 -4.64
C LEU A 334 -8.98 -1.49 -5.38
N GLU A 335 -9.73 -0.67 -4.65
CA GLU A 335 -10.51 0.43 -5.20
C GLU A 335 -9.63 1.52 -5.83
N GLN A 336 -8.51 1.90 -5.18
CA GLN A 336 -7.58 2.88 -5.75
C GLN A 336 -6.85 2.30 -6.97
N LEU A 337 -6.32 1.09 -6.87
CA LEU A 337 -5.57 0.45 -7.96
C LEU A 337 -6.41 0.24 -9.21
N ARG A 338 -7.71 -0.07 -9.05
CA ARG A 338 -8.65 -0.19 -10.17
C ARG A 338 -8.78 1.09 -10.99
N ARG A 339 -8.52 2.25 -10.37
CA ARG A 339 -8.70 3.59 -10.96
C ARG A 339 -7.39 4.29 -11.34
N THR A 340 -6.24 3.64 -11.18
CA THR A 340 -4.92 4.25 -11.40
C THR A 340 -4.06 3.47 -12.41
N GLU A 341 -4.71 2.78 -13.36
CA GLU A 341 -4.03 1.90 -14.33
C GLU A 341 -3.19 2.65 -15.39
N SER A 342 -3.29 3.98 -15.46
CA SER A 342 -2.59 4.81 -16.44
C SER A 342 -1.16 5.22 -16.03
N VAL A 343 -0.75 4.96 -14.79
CA VAL A 343 0.60 5.28 -14.31
C VAL A 343 1.57 4.10 -14.50
N ALA A 344 2.87 4.35 -14.38
CA ALA A 344 3.88 3.31 -14.53
C ALA A 344 4.01 2.43 -13.28
N SER A 345 3.83 2.99 -12.08
CA SER A 345 3.83 2.23 -10.82
C SER A 345 3.08 2.92 -9.69
N MET A 346 2.57 2.09 -8.78
CA MET A 346 1.93 2.46 -7.52
C MET A 346 2.66 1.74 -6.38
N SER A 347 3.64 2.40 -5.75
CA SER A 347 4.45 1.84 -4.67
C SER A 347 3.74 1.98 -3.33
N TYR A 348 3.17 0.90 -2.83
CA TYR A 348 2.51 0.89 -1.52
C TYR A 348 3.51 1.17 -0.39
N TRP A 349 3.16 2.05 0.52
CA TRP A 349 3.97 2.44 1.67
C TRP A 349 3.40 1.78 2.93
N THR A 350 3.96 0.63 3.44
CA THR A 350 5.18 -0.12 3.10
C THR A 350 4.91 -1.64 3.14
N PHE A 351 5.92 -2.51 2.90
CA PHE A 351 5.71 -3.96 2.97
C PHE A 351 5.75 -4.52 4.41
N THR A 352 6.37 -3.82 5.36
CA THR A 352 6.63 -4.33 6.72
C THR A 352 6.45 -3.28 7.80
N ASP A 353 6.02 -3.69 8.99
CA ASP A 353 6.04 -2.88 10.21
C ASP A 353 7.40 -2.88 10.94
N ILE A 354 8.44 -3.47 10.35
CA ILE A 354 9.83 -3.18 10.73
C ILE A 354 10.15 -1.82 10.10
N PHE A 355 9.76 -0.77 10.80
CA PHE A 355 9.70 0.60 10.31
C PHE A 355 9.80 1.57 11.49
N GLU A 356 10.76 2.51 11.46
CA GLU A 356 11.16 3.22 12.66
C GLU A 356 11.25 4.75 12.48
N GLU A 357 10.44 5.37 11.64
CA GLU A 357 10.43 6.84 11.52
C GLU A 357 10.06 7.52 12.84
N ASN A 358 9.04 7.01 13.52
CA ASN A 358 8.63 7.46 14.86
C ASN A 358 9.17 6.57 15.98
N GLY A 359 10.32 5.92 15.76
CA GLY A 359 10.90 4.94 16.66
C GLY A 359 10.28 3.56 16.56
N PRO A 360 10.76 2.60 17.36
CA PRO A 360 10.26 1.23 17.37
C PRO A 360 8.75 1.16 17.63
N ALA A 361 8.09 0.15 17.03
CA ALA A 361 6.67 -0.09 17.19
C ALA A 361 6.30 -0.32 18.67
N PRO A 362 5.34 0.44 19.24
CA PRO A 362 5.01 0.37 20.67
C PRO A 362 4.15 -0.85 21.03
N ARG A 363 3.52 -1.50 20.05
CA ARG A 363 2.61 -2.65 20.21
C ARG A 363 2.49 -3.43 18.89
N PRO A 364 1.92 -4.67 18.92
CA PRO A 364 1.82 -5.53 17.74
C PRO A 364 1.06 -4.92 16.55
N PHE A 365 -0.11 -4.33 16.81
CA PHE A 365 -0.89 -3.56 15.85
C PHE A 365 -0.93 -2.11 16.34
N HIS A 366 -0.17 -1.27 15.69
CA HIS A 366 0.05 0.12 16.09
C HIS A 366 -0.32 1.12 14.99
N GLY A 367 -1.00 0.64 13.94
CA GLY A 367 -1.32 1.44 12.78
C GLY A 367 -0.11 1.65 11.84
N GLY A 368 0.87 0.75 11.88
CA GLY A 368 2.02 0.79 10.98
C GLY A 368 1.61 0.55 9.52
N PHE A 369 2.40 1.03 8.59
CA PHE A 369 2.13 0.94 7.15
C PHE A 369 2.22 -0.48 6.58
N GLY A 370 2.91 -1.39 7.29
CA GLY A 370 3.31 -2.69 6.76
C GLY A 370 2.17 -3.58 6.28
N LEU A 371 2.38 -4.31 5.21
CA LEU A 371 1.55 -5.46 4.83
C LEU A 371 1.69 -6.60 5.86
N ILE A 372 2.82 -6.65 6.56
CA ILE A 372 3.18 -7.67 7.55
C ILE A 372 3.58 -6.97 8.85
N THR A 373 3.02 -7.42 9.98
CA THR A 373 3.39 -6.87 11.31
C THR A 373 4.82 -7.23 11.69
N TYR A 374 5.37 -6.58 12.72
CA TYR A 374 6.70 -6.92 13.28
C TYR A 374 6.82 -8.41 13.63
N GLN A 375 5.76 -9.05 14.12
CA GLN A 375 5.72 -10.48 14.49
C GLN A 375 5.54 -11.42 13.28
N GLY A 376 5.44 -10.88 12.07
CA GLY A 376 5.22 -11.65 10.84
C GLY A 376 3.77 -12.14 10.69
N ILE A 377 2.79 -11.39 11.16
CA ILE A 377 1.36 -11.64 10.95
C ILE A 377 0.95 -10.87 9.69
N HIS A 378 0.35 -11.53 8.72
CA HIS A 378 -0.16 -10.89 7.51
C HIS A 378 -1.40 -10.05 7.83
N LYS A 379 -1.39 -8.78 7.44
CA LYS A 379 -2.57 -7.89 7.55
C LYS A 379 -3.52 -8.11 6.37
N PRO A 380 -4.77 -7.65 6.44
CA PRO A 380 -5.71 -7.73 5.32
C PRO A 380 -5.16 -7.14 4.00
N ALA A 381 -4.38 -6.06 4.08
CA ALA A 381 -3.69 -5.44 2.94
C ALA A 381 -2.75 -6.40 2.18
N PHE A 382 -2.05 -7.31 2.88
CA PHE A 382 -1.21 -8.34 2.25
C PHE A 382 -2.02 -9.21 1.28
N TRP A 383 -3.20 -9.65 1.72
CA TRP A 383 -4.07 -10.52 0.95
C TRP A 383 -4.69 -9.82 -0.26
N ALA A 384 -4.96 -8.52 -0.18
CA ALA A 384 -5.39 -7.75 -1.34
C ALA A 384 -4.35 -7.83 -2.48
N TYR A 385 -3.07 -7.65 -2.16
CA TYR A 385 -1.97 -7.79 -3.13
C TYR A 385 -1.77 -9.23 -3.60
N GLN A 386 -1.87 -10.19 -2.70
CA GLN A 386 -1.76 -11.60 -3.09
C GLN A 386 -2.91 -12.01 -4.03
N PHE A 387 -4.14 -11.59 -3.77
CA PHE A 387 -5.25 -11.87 -4.67
C PHE A 387 -5.06 -11.22 -6.04
N LEU A 388 -4.51 -10.02 -6.10
CA LEU A 388 -4.08 -9.42 -7.37
C LEU A 388 -3.03 -10.30 -8.08
N SER A 389 -2.08 -10.89 -7.36
CA SER A 389 -1.06 -11.76 -7.96
C SER A 389 -1.61 -13.08 -8.49
N MET A 390 -2.72 -13.56 -7.90
CA MET A 390 -3.39 -14.80 -8.30
C MET A 390 -4.32 -14.65 -9.52
N LEU A 391 -4.62 -13.43 -9.96
CA LEU A 391 -5.42 -13.18 -11.15
C LEU A 391 -4.65 -13.52 -12.43
N GLY A 392 -5.32 -14.08 -13.41
CA GLY A 392 -4.80 -14.28 -14.75
C GLY A 392 -4.40 -12.97 -15.45
N GLY A 393 -3.51 -13.06 -16.44
CA GLY A 393 -2.97 -11.90 -17.13
C GLY A 393 -3.90 -11.23 -18.15
N THR A 394 -5.04 -11.86 -18.47
CA THR A 394 -6.03 -11.35 -19.43
C THR A 394 -7.31 -10.97 -18.73
N GLU A 395 -7.68 -9.70 -18.79
CA GLU A 395 -8.93 -9.19 -18.22
C GLU A 395 -10.08 -9.35 -19.23
N LEU A 396 -11.23 -9.81 -18.73
CA LEU A 396 -12.48 -9.95 -19.46
C LEU A 396 -13.35 -8.69 -19.27
N LYS A 397 -14.20 -8.42 -20.25
CA LYS A 397 -15.18 -7.33 -20.12
C LYS A 397 -16.22 -7.70 -19.09
N ASN A 398 -16.46 -6.79 -18.14
CA ASN A 398 -17.58 -6.82 -17.22
C ASN A 398 -18.01 -5.38 -16.90
N ALA A 399 -19.25 -5.18 -16.48
CA ALA A 399 -19.80 -3.85 -16.20
C ALA A 399 -19.60 -3.42 -14.74
N ASP A 400 -19.10 -4.30 -13.89
CA ASP A 400 -18.92 -4.02 -12.47
C ASP A 400 -17.60 -3.28 -12.23
N GLU A 401 -17.66 -2.12 -11.58
CA GLU A 401 -16.49 -1.23 -11.39
C GLU A 401 -15.60 -1.63 -10.21
N SER A 402 -16.11 -2.44 -9.27
CA SER A 402 -15.37 -2.89 -8.10
C SER A 402 -15.05 -4.38 -8.18
N SER A 403 -14.63 -4.82 -9.37
CA SER A 403 -14.17 -6.17 -9.63
C SER A 403 -13.17 -6.27 -10.78
N TYR A 404 -12.42 -7.37 -10.76
CA TYR A 404 -11.67 -7.90 -11.90
C TYR A 404 -12.21 -9.29 -12.23
N VAL A 405 -12.44 -9.57 -13.50
CA VAL A 405 -12.68 -10.91 -14.02
C VAL A 405 -11.57 -11.22 -15.02
N CYS A 406 -10.79 -12.24 -14.73
CA CYS A 406 -9.60 -12.58 -15.50
C CYS A 406 -9.59 -14.04 -15.93
N THR A 407 -8.80 -14.33 -16.94
CA THR A 407 -8.49 -15.68 -17.37
C THR A 407 -7.01 -15.83 -17.67
N ASP A 408 -6.54 -17.05 -17.66
CA ASP A 408 -5.19 -17.42 -18.06
C ASP A 408 -5.19 -18.42 -19.21
N LYS A 409 -4.00 -18.78 -19.71
CA LYS A 409 -3.83 -19.75 -20.79
C LYS A 409 -4.23 -21.17 -20.42
N ASN A 410 -4.44 -21.48 -19.14
CA ASN A 410 -4.78 -22.79 -18.62
C ASN A 410 -6.31 -22.99 -18.46
N CYS A 411 -7.10 -22.16 -19.13
CA CYS A 411 -8.55 -22.29 -19.25
C CYS A 411 -9.31 -22.25 -17.92
N GLY A 412 -8.85 -21.43 -16.99
CA GLY A 412 -9.58 -21.09 -15.78
C GLY A 412 -10.14 -19.67 -15.82
N ALA A 413 -10.92 -19.32 -14.81
CA ALA A 413 -11.37 -17.96 -14.57
C ALA A 413 -11.11 -17.55 -13.12
N GLN A 414 -10.69 -16.31 -12.91
CA GLN A 414 -10.49 -15.74 -11.60
C GLN A 414 -11.32 -14.48 -11.47
N ILE A 415 -11.99 -14.33 -10.35
CA ILE A 415 -12.80 -13.16 -10.03
C ILE A 415 -12.31 -12.59 -8.70
N LEU A 416 -11.87 -11.35 -8.72
CA LEU A 416 -11.61 -10.56 -7.52
C LEU A 416 -12.67 -9.49 -7.44
N LEU A 417 -13.43 -9.46 -6.35
CA LEU A 417 -14.50 -8.49 -6.13
C LEU A 417 -14.44 -7.94 -4.71
N TRP A 418 -14.88 -6.71 -4.54
CA TRP A 418 -14.91 -6.06 -3.24
C TRP A 418 -16.12 -5.14 -3.10
N ASP A 419 -16.50 -4.89 -1.85
CA ASP A 419 -17.31 -3.75 -1.49
C ASP A 419 -16.40 -2.61 -1.05
N ILE A 420 -16.78 -1.38 -1.35
CA ILE A 420 -16.15 -0.19 -0.80
C ILE A 420 -17.20 0.69 -0.15
N THR A 421 -17.17 0.73 1.16
CA THR A 421 -18.04 1.57 1.97
C THR A 421 -17.18 2.43 2.87
N HIS A 422 -17.35 3.75 2.75
CA HIS A 422 -16.60 4.68 3.59
C HIS A 422 -17.01 4.50 5.06
N PRO A 423 -16.08 4.14 5.97
CA PRO A 423 -16.43 3.72 7.32
C PRO A 423 -17.00 4.86 8.18
N THR A 424 -16.54 6.09 7.97
CA THR A 424 -16.89 7.25 8.82
C THR A 424 -17.48 8.43 8.04
N GLY A 425 -17.48 8.37 6.70
CA GLY A 425 -17.83 9.53 5.86
C GLY A 425 -16.90 10.74 6.05
N GLY A 426 -15.68 10.53 6.60
CA GLY A 426 -14.72 11.59 6.90
C GLY A 426 -15.09 12.44 8.12
N LYS A 427 -16.02 12.01 8.96
CA LYS A 427 -16.56 12.80 10.11
C LYS A 427 -16.01 12.35 11.47
N VAL A 428 -15.55 11.12 11.57
CA VAL A 428 -14.94 10.54 12.78
C VAL A 428 -13.48 10.27 12.46
N SER A 429 -12.58 10.52 13.42
CA SER A 429 -11.16 10.25 13.20
C SER A 429 -10.89 8.76 13.03
N ASN A 430 -9.83 8.42 12.29
CA ASN A 430 -9.41 7.04 12.11
C ASN A 430 -9.10 6.38 13.45
N GLN A 431 -8.50 7.13 14.40
CA GLN A 431 -8.18 6.65 15.73
C GLN A 431 -9.45 6.36 16.54
N ASP A 432 -10.43 7.28 16.55
CA ASP A 432 -11.68 7.07 17.28
C ASP A 432 -12.53 5.94 16.68
N PHE A 433 -12.37 5.63 15.40
CA PHE A 433 -13.09 4.56 14.74
C PHE A 433 -12.34 3.22 14.81
N PHE A 434 -11.14 3.12 14.25
CA PHE A 434 -10.48 1.83 14.04
C PHE A 434 -9.84 1.22 15.29
N PHE A 435 -9.66 1.97 16.40
CA PHE A 435 -9.26 1.36 17.69
C PHE A 435 -10.36 0.57 18.39
N HIS A 436 -11.56 0.52 17.80
CA HIS A 436 -12.70 -0.21 18.34
C HIS A 436 -13.22 -1.25 17.32
N PRO A 437 -13.76 -2.39 17.79
CA PRO A 437 -14.41 -3.35 16.89
C PRO A 437 -15.68 -2.76 16.25
N HIS A 438 -15.75 -2.81 14.94
CA HIS A 438 -16.93 -2.41 14.17
C HIS A 438 -17.35 -3.55 13.24
N PRO A 439 -18.28 -4.42 13.66
CA PRO A 439 -18.82 -5.48 12.81
C PRO A 439 -19.40 -4.92 11.50
N ALA A 440 -18.98 -5.51 10.39
CA ALA A 440 -19.43 -5.13 9.06
C ALA A 440 -20.93 -5.40 8.88
N ARG A 441 -21.68 -4.42 8.35
CA ARG A 441 -23.11 -4.54 8.08
C ARG A 441 -23.34 -5.33 6.79
N GLU A 442 -24.43 -6.10 6.76
CA GLU A 442 -24.83 -6.84 5.56
C GLU A 442 -25.26 -5.90 4.44
N LYS A 443 -24.88 -6.25 3.21
CA LYS A 443 -25.23 -5.53 1.96
C LYS A 443 -25.92 -6.43 0.93
N GLY A 444 -26.28 -7.63 1.32
CA GLY A 444 -26.97 -8.59 0.47
C GLY A 444 -26.03 -9.65 -0.13
N ARG A 445 -26.04 -9.84 -1.44
CA ARG A 445 -25.26 -10.89 -2.13
C ARG A 445 -24.67 -10.39 -3.43
N VAL A 446 -23.55 -11.01 -3.84
CA VAL A 446 -23.01 -10.87 -5.19
C VAL A 446 -23.23 -12.17 -5.95
N ALA A 447 -23.98 -12.10 -7.05
CA ALA A 447 -24.11 -13.19 -8.00
C ALA A 447 -23.01 -13.09 -9.06
N VAL A 448 -22.30 -14.18 -9.31
CA VAL A 448 -21.27 -14.30 -10.34
C VAL A 448 -21.79 -15.25 -11.43
N SER A 449 -21.78 -14.79 -12.68
CA SER A 449 -22.19 -15.57 -13.85
C SER A 449 -21.13 -15.51 -14.94
N LEU A 450 -20.58 -16.67 -15.30
CA LEU A 450 -19.60 -16.81 -16.38
C LEU A 450 -20.19 -17.61 -17.54
N LYS A 451 -19.83 -17.24 -18.78
CA LYS A 451 -20.25 -17.92 -19.99
C LYS A 451 -19.06 -18.38 -20.81
N ASN A 452 -19.30 -19.38 -21.64
CA ASN A 452 -18.32 -19.95 -22.57
C ASN A 452 -17.09 -20.57 -21.91
N LEU A 453 -17.27 -21.09 -20.66
CA LEU A 453 -16.31 -22.00 -20.05
C LEU A 453 -16.31 -23.33 -20.80
N ALA A 454 -15.17 -23.98 -20.93
CA ALA A 454 -15.11 -25.32 -21.48
C ALA A 454 -15.88 -26.30 -20.59
N PRO A 455 -16.70 -27.21 -21.14
CA PRO A 455 -17.36 -28.23 -20.34
C PRO A 455 -16.35 -29.12 -19.60
N GLY A 456 -16.59 -29.38 -18.31
CA GLY A 456 -15.68 -30.19 -17.50
C GLY A 456 -15.84 -29.97 -16.01
N ASN A 457 -14.95 -30.59 -15.24
CA ASN A 457 -14.84 -30.38 -13.80
C ASN A 457 -13.83 -29.29 -13.51
N TYR A 458 -14.17 -28.44 -12.58
CA TYR A 458 -13.33 -27.33 -12.11
C TYR A 458 -13.21 -27.39 -10.59
N ASP A 459 -12.02 -27.08 -10.09
CA ASP A 459 -11.81 -26.83 -8.67
C ASP A 459 -12.12 -25.36 -8.39
N LEU A 460 -13.18 -25.14 -7.61
CA LEU A 460 -13.61 -23.83 -7.14
C LEU A 460 -13.01 -23.59 -5.75
N LYS A 461 -12.21 -22.51 -5.64
CA LYS A 461 -11.76 -21.97 -4.35
C LYS A 461 -12.29 -20.57 -4.17
N ILE A 462 -12.82 -20.28 -2.98
CA ILE A 462 -13.30 -18.94 -2.62
C ILE A 462 -12.54 -18.49 -1.38
N TYR A 463 -11.85 -17.37 -1.48
CA TYR A 463 -11.14 -16.72 -0.39
C TYR A 463 -11.92 -15.48 0.04
N HIS A 464 -11.80 -15.11 1.31
CA HIS A 464 -12.54 -14.00 1.86
C HIS A 464 -11.66 -13.18 2.82
N ILE A 465 -11.66 -11.86 2.65
CA ILE A 465 -11.17 -10.86 3.61
C ILE A 465 -12.37 -10.02 4.04
N GLY A 466 -12.50 -9.74 5.32
CA GLY A 466 -13.56 -8.91 5.88
C GLY A 466 -13.55 -9.01 7.39
N TYR A 467 -14.49 -8.39 8.07
CA TYR A 467 -14.58 -8.46 9.53
C TYR A 467 -14.55 -9.91 10.03
N GLY A 468 -13.52 -10.26 10.80
CA GLY A 468 -13.29 -11.59 11.35
C GLY A 468 -12.92 -12.68 10.31
N GLN A 469 -12.54 -12.30 9.08
CA GLN A 469 -12.13 -13.22 8.02
C GLN A 469 -10.79 -12.78 7.43
N ASN A 470 -9.72 -13.55 7.64
CA ASN A 470 -8.34 -13.09 7.37
C ASN A 470 -8.07 -11.69 7.94
N ASP A 471 -8.62 -11.43 9.12
CA ASP A 471 -8.62 -10.14 9.81
C ASP A 471 -8.08 -10.32 11.23
N PRO A 472 -6.76 -10.41 11.40
CA PRO A 472 -6.12 -10.59 12.69
C PRO A 472 -6.28 -9.36 13.59
N TYR A 473 -6.53 -8.16 13.01
CA TYR A 473 -6.69 -6.94 13.79
C TYR A 473 -7.98 -6.93 14.61
N SER A 474 -9.12 -7.27 14.01
CA SER A 474 -10.37 -7.37 14.78
C SER A 474 -10.24 -8.37 15.94
N ARG A 475 -9.56 -9.50 15.72
CA ARG A 475 -9.28 -10.46 16.79
C ARG A 475 -8.37 -9.89 17.88
N TYR A 476 -7.33 -9.13 17.50
CA TYR A 476 -6.47 -8.43 18.44
C TYR A 476 -7.24 -7.41 19.31
N LEU A 477 -8.18 -6.66 18.73
CA LEU A 477 -9.07 -5.77 19.46
C LEU A 477 -9.95 -6.52 20.46
N GLU A 478 -10.51 -7.68 20.08
CA GLU A 478 -11.28 -8.56 20.97
C GLU A 478 -10.45 -9.12 22.14
N MET A 479 -9.15 -9.31 21.96
CA MET A 479 -8.21 -9.68 23.02
C MET A 479 -7.95 -8.53 24.02
N GLY A 480 -8.51 -7.33 23.79
CA GLY A 480 -8.29 -6.13 24.61
C GLY A 480 -7.04 -5.36 24.26
N SER A 481 -6.56 -5.46 23.02
CA SER A 481 -5.41 -4.70 22.49
C SER A 481 -4.14 -4.78 23.35
N PRO A 482 -3.65 -5.98 23.71
CA PRO A 482 -2.52 -6.12 24.62
C PRO A 482 -1.26 -5.46 24.05
N SER A 483 -0.43 -4.85 24.91
CA SER A 483 0.84 -4.21 24.52
C SER A 483 1.88 -5.22 24.03
N GLY A 484 1.74 -6.50 24.36
CA GLY A 484 2.57 -7.61 23.88
C GLY A 484 1.73 -8.86 23.70
N LEU A 485 2.12 -9.73 22.76
CA LEU A 485 1.46 -11.00 22.49
C LEU A 485 2.26 -12.17 23.05
N SER A 486 1.58 -13.15 23.63
CA SER A 486 2.20 -14.46 23.92
C SER A 486 2.52 -15.17 22.60
N ARG A 487 3.36 -16.23 22.67
CA ARG A 487 3.65 -17.05 21.48
C ARG A 487 2.41 -17.72 20.93
N GLU A 488 1.51 -18.14 21.81
CA GLU A 488 0.23 -18.76 21.47
C GLU A 488 -0.70 -17.76 20.76
N ALA A 489 -0.78 -16.52 21.26
CA ALA A 489 -1.56 -15.47 20.61
C ALA A 489 -0.99 -15.09 19.23
N VAL A 490 0.33 -15.03 19.07
CA VAL A 490 0.95 -14.83 17.75
C VAL A 490 0.61 -15.98 16.81
N ALA A 491 0.66 -17.23 17.28
CA ALA A 491 0.32 -18.40 16.49
C ALA A 491 -1.17 -18.39 16.07
N GLU A 492 -2.08 -18.05 17.00
CA GLU A 492 -3.51 -17.89 16.73
C GLU A 492 -3.77 -16.83 15.62
N LEU A 493 -3.16 -15.65 15.75
CA LEU A 493 -3.35 -14.56 14.77
C LEU A 493 -2.74 -14.91 13.40
N LYS A 494 -1.61 -15.61 13.36
CA LYS A 494 -1.03 -16.13 12.11
C LYS A 494 -1.91 -17.19 11.46
N ASP A 495 -2.50 -18.08 12.24
CA ASP A 495 -3.41 -19.11 11.74
C ASP A 495 -4.70 -18.49 11.17
N LEU A 496 -5.26 -17.49 11.86
CA LEU A 496 -6.44 -16.75 11.42
C LEU A 496 -6.17 -15.96 10.12
N SER A 497 -4.97 -15.45 9.95
CA SER A 497 -4.55 -14.69 8.77
C SER A 497 -3.73 -15.54 7.77
N ALA A 498 -3.95 -16.85 7.71
CA ALA A 498 -3.18 -17.75 6.85
C ALA A 498 -3.66 -17.79 5.38
N GLY A 499 -4.69 -17.01 5.01
CA GLY A 499 -5.19 -16.93 3.64
C GLY A 499 -5.78 -18.22 3.10
N ARG A 500 -6.37 -19.04 3.96
CA ARG A 500 -7.01 -20.27 3.52
C ARG A 500 -8.31 -19.98 2.78
N PRO A 501 -8.67 -20.80 1.76
CA PRO A 501 -9.97 -20.66 1.12
C PRO A 501 -11.09 -20.94 2.14
N ALA A 502 -12.11 -20.08 2.15
CA ALA A 502 -13.33 -20.28 2.93
C ALA A 502 -14.22 -21.39 2.34
N VAL A 503 -14.10 -21.62 1.02
CA VAL A 503 -14.79 -22.71 0.30
C VAL A 503 -13.80 -23.37 -0.67
N GLU A 504 -13.77 -24.69 -0.66
CA GLU A 504 -13.05 -25.50 -1.64
C GLU A 504 -13.92 -26.69 -2.05
N ARG A 505 -14.23 -26.78 -3.34
CA ARG A 505 -15.06 -27.87 -3.89
C ARG A 505 -14.89 -28.00 -5.40
N THR A 506 -15.12 -29.21 -5.91
CA THR A 506 -15.24 -29.43 -7.35
C THR A 506 -16.64 -29.04 -7.84
N VAL A 507 -16.72 -28.32 -8.95
CA VAL A 507 -17.95 -27.95 -9.65
C VAL A 507 -17.91 -28.45 -11.08
N ARG A 508 -19.08 -28.78 -11.65
CA ARG A 508 -19.18 -29.23 -13.05
C ARG A 508 -19.78 -28.13 -13.92
N VAL A 509 -19.08 -27.78 -14.99
CA VAL A 509 -19.60 -26.95 -16.07
C VAL A 509 -20.19 -27.86 -17.14
N GLY A 510 -21.46 -27.62 -17.50
CA GLY A 510 -22.18 -28.37 -18.50
C GLY A 510 -21.81 -28.02 -19.94
N ALA A 511 -22.48 -28.65 -20.93
CA ALA A 511 -22.27 -28.37 -22.35
C ALA A 511 -22.67 -26.93 -22.76
N ASP A 512 -23.47 -26.25 -21.94
CA ASP A 512 -23.87 -24.86 -22.14
C ASP A 512 -22.76 -23.84 -21.75
N GLY A 513 -21.65 -24.31 -21.17
CA GLY A 513 -20.49 -23.51 -20.79
C GLY A 513 -20.79 -22.48 -19.69
N LYS A 514 -21.85 -22.66 -18.90
CA LYS A 514 -22.24 -21.70 -17.87
C LYS A 514 -21.74 -22.13 -16.49
N PHE A 515 -21.30 -21.13 -15.73
CA PHE A 515 -21.03 -21.24 -14.31
C PHE A 515 -21.73 -20.12 -13.55
N GLU A 516 -22.43 -20.48 -12.49
CA GLU A 516 -23.09 -19.51 -11.61
C GLU A 516 -22.81 -19.85 -10.15
N THR A 517 -22.55 -18.80 -9.37
CA THR A 517 -22.40 -18.89 -7.91
C THR A 517 -22.79 -17.58 -7.27
N ALA A 518 -22.92 -17.56 -5.95
CA ALA A 518 -23.15 -16.31 -5.22
C ALA A 518 -22.45 -16.36 -3.87
N VAL A 519 -21.94 -15.19 -3.43
CA VAL A 519 -21.36 -14.99 -2.12
C VAL A 519 -22.16 -13.95 -1.33
N PRO A 520 -22.27 -14.06 0.00
CA PRO A 520 -22.80 -12.97 0.83
C PRO A 520 -21.88 -11.75 0.72
N LEU A 521 -22.40 -10.56 0.93
CA LEU A 521 -21.63 -9.32 0.90
C LEU A 521 -21.90 -8.49 2.14
N ARG A 522 -20.84 -8.09 2.82
CA ARG A 522 -20.86 -7.13 3.91
C ARG A 522 -20.01 -5.91 3.52
N GLU A 523 -20.07 -4.85 4.31
CA GLU A 523 -19.23 -3.67 4.14
C GLU A 523 -17.75 -4.03 4.11
N ASN A 524 -17.07 -3.57 3.07
CA ASN A 524 -15.62 -3.74 2.84
C ASN A 524 -15.16 -5.21 2.78
N ASP A 525 -16.05 -6.15 2.48
CA ASP A 525 -15.66 -7.51 2.14
C ASP A 525 -14.90 -7.55 0.81
N VAL A 526 -13.90 -8.41 0.73
CA VAL A 526 -13.15 -8.75 -0.48
C VAL A 526 -13.23 -10.25 -0.71
N TYR A 527 -13.62 -10.66 -1.90
CA TYR A 527 -13.64 -12.07 -2.30
C TYR A 527 -12.74 -12.30 -3.50
N PHE A 528 -11.98 -13.39 -3.44
CA PHE A 528 -11.28 -13.94 -4.59
C PHE A 528 -11.82 -15.33 -4.89
N LEU A 529 -12.33 -15.53 -6.11
CA LEU A 529 -12.82 -16.80 -6.60
C LEU A 529 -11.88 -17.31 -7.68
N SER A 530 -11.44 -18.55 -7.58
CA SER A 530 -10.64 -19.23 -8.60
C SER A 530 -11.37 -20.47 -9.08
N LEU A 531 -11.55 -20.54 -10.40
CA LEU A 531 -11.98 -21.72 -11.12
C LEU A 531 -10.79 -22.25 -11.92
N SER A 532 -10.20 -23.34 -11.51
CA SER A 532 -9.12 -24.01 -12.26
C SER A 532 -9.61 -25.35 -12.82
N SER A 533 -9.30 -25.63 -14.09
CA SER A 533 -9.62 -26.94 -14.65
C SER A 533 -8.91 -28.03 -13.84
N GLY A 534 -9.68 -28.99 -13.33
CA GLY A 534 -9.13 -30.16 -12.66
C GLY A 534 -8.16 -30.94 -13.57
N PRO A 535 -7.26 -31.74 -12.99
CA PRO A 535 -6.41 -32.60 -13.80
C PRO A 535 -7.30 -33.47 -14.70
N LYS A 536 -6.95 -33.51 -16.00
CA LYS A 536 -7.62 -34.35 -17.00
C LYS A 536 -7.48 -35.81 -16.66
#